data_4a0269177b1cd3ed729fadb973c256e7
#
_entry.id   4a0269177b1cd3ed729fadb973c256e7
#
_cell.length_a   1.000
_cell.length_b   1.000
_cell.length_c   1.000
_cell.angle_alpha   90.00
_cell.angle_beta   90.00
_cell.angle_gamma   90.00
#
_symmetry.space_group_name_H-M   'P 1'
#
loop_
_entity.id
_entity.type
_entity.pdbx_description
1 polymer ?
#
loop_
_entity_poly.entity_id
_entity_poly.type
_entity_poly.pdbx_seq_one_letter_code
_entity_poly.pdbx_strand_id
1 'polypeptide(L)'
;MKTIAGTVGLKIFLLGFIIFIIGLGCYSYFYSQTYNSIIVSVSKNNKLECGNPNYDIYDLIDNVSGEIVSIYKDIDINQVGKQEVILNVSKNNIVRKVPIIVEVVDTSMPVINLKEEVINVNSNTSYDIYSNILNVTDDFDGSLKYMDSSLVEDNSIGYYTVNGVLNTSIIGSNNIEVKAVDKAGNITTKSFIVNVTSHGKEESIKNVAHSLLGSPYVPGGVSPSGFDCSGFVQYVYSCAGLSVSRSAGTQLYDGYEVNYENIRIGDIIVWGYDSEHITHTAIYVGNGLMIHAANPLEGVVVNQISNWGTLTGVHIVSIRRLS
;
A
#
# COMPACT_ATOMS: atom_id res chain seq x y z
N MET A 1 -84.56 -66.37 -20.19
CA MET A 1 -83.86 -65.85 -19.04
C MET A 1 -82.38 -65.44 -19.28
N LYS A 2 -81.91 -65.21 -20.51
CA LYS A 2 -80.49 -64.81 -20.77
C LYS A 2 -80.27 -63.33 -21.09
N THR A 3 -81.32 -62.52 -21.24
CA THR A 3 -81.22 -61.10 -21.70
C THR A 3 -81.16 -60.07 -20.52
N ILE A 4 -81.59 -60.47 -19.34
CA ILE A 4 -81.63 -59.51 -18.19
C ILE A 4 -80.27 -59.40 -17.46
N ALA A 5 -79.49 -60.48 -17.40
CA ALA A 5 -78.19 -60.50 -16.70
C ALA A 5 -77.15 -59.66 -17.41
N GLY A 6 -77.18 -59.57 -18.77
CA GLY A 6 -76.24 -58.79 -19.56
C GLY A 6 -76.38 -57.23 -19.39
N THR A 7 -77.68 -56.82 -19.27
CA THR A 7 -77.99 -55.38 -19.10
C THR A 7 -77.69 -54.85 -17.71
N VAL A 8 -77.77 -55.67 -16.67
CA VAL A 8 -77.38 -55.27 -15.29
C VAL A 8 -75.86 -55.19 -15.15
N GLY A 9 -75.12 -56.15 -15.70
CA GLY A 9 -73.64 -56.13 -15.69
C GLY A 9 -73.06 -54.94 -16.44
N LEU A 10 -73.63 -54.57 -17.59
CA LEU A 10 -73.23 -53.43 -18.38
C LEU A 10 -73.51 -52.08 -17.64
N LYS A 11 -74.66 -51.98 -16.94
CA LYS A 11 -74.98 -50.79 -16.15
C LYS A 11 -74.07 -50.63 -14.95
N ILE A 12 -73.72 -51.71 -14.25
CA ILE A 12 -72.78 -51.69 -13.13
C ILE A 12 -71.38 -51.31 -13.62
N PHE A 13 -70.92 -51.83 -14.75
CA PHE A 13 -69.66 -51.49 -15.38
C PHE A 13 -69.62 -50.01 -15.80
N LEU A 14 -70.73 -49.54 -16.45
CA LEU A 14 -70.82 -48.13 -16.86
C LEU A 14 -70.83 -47.18 -15.64
N LEU A 15 -71.53 -47.54 -14.57
CA LEU A 15 -71.55 -46.74 -13.33
C LEU A 15 -70.17 -46.71 -12.65
N GLY A 16 -69.46 -47.84 -12.58
CA GLY A 16 -68.12 -47.96 -12.10
C GLY A 16 -67.13 -47.11 -12.91
N PHE A 17 -67.26 -47.13 -14.25
CA PHE A 17 -66.43 -46.34 -15.15
C PHE A 17 -66.73 -44.85 -15.03
N ILE A 18 -67.99 -44.43 -14.86
CA ILE A 18 -68.33 -43.01 -14.60
C ILE A 18 -67.80 -42.56 -13.27
N ILE A 19 -67.91 -43.36 -12.19
CA ILE A 19 -67.35 -43.05 -10.87
C ILE A 19 -65.80 -42.94 -10.96
N PHE A 20 -65.13 -43.81 -11.72
CA PHE A 20 -63.69 -43.76 -11.95
C PHE A 20 -63.24 -42.47 -12.69
N ILE A 21 -64.02 -42.10 -13.79
CA ILE A 21 -63.73 -40.84 -14.51
C ILE A 21 -63.95 -39.61 -13.63
N ILE A 22 -65.03 -39.58 -12.86
CA ILE A 22 -65.30 -38.48 -11.90
C ILE A 22 -64.23 -38.47 -10.85
N GLY A 23 -63.78 -39.61 -10.34
CA GLY A 23 -62.66 -39.73 -9.39
C GLY A 23 -61.34 -39.17 -9.92
N LEU A 24 -61.00 -39.53 -11.17
CA LEU A 24 -59.86 -39.00 -11.90
C LEU A 24 -59.93 -37.45 -12.07
N GLY A 25 -61.17 -37.01 -12.49
CA GLY A 25 -61.41 -35.57 -12.67
C GLY A 25 -61.26 -34.77 -11.32
N CYS A 26 -61.80 -35.28 -10.22
CA CYS A 26 -61.65 -34.70 -8.90
C CYS A 26 -60.21 -34.73 -8.41
N TYR A 27 -59.50 -35.85 -8.64
CA TYR A 27 -58.10 -35.98 -8.31
C TYR A 27 -57.24 -34.98 -9.10
N SER A 28 -57.45 -34.91 -10.41
CA SER A 28 -56.72 -33.96 -11.29
C SER A 28 -56.97 -32.50 -10.88
N TYR A 29 -58.23 -32.18 -10.57
CA TYR A 29 -58.59 -30.83 -10.08
C TYR A 29 -57.92 -30.53 -8.73
N PHE A 30 -58.02 -31.47 -7.78
CA PHE A 30 -57.39 -31.32 -6.47
C PHE A 30 -55.86 -31.21 -6.58
N TYR A 31 -55.25 -32.06 -7.42
CA TYR A 31 -53.82 -32.01 -7.69
C TYR A 31 -53.43 -30.64 -8.23
N SER A 32 -54.10 -30.15 -9.26
CA SER A 32 -53.84 -28.84 -9.87
C SER A 32 -53.99 -27.69 -8.88
N GLN A 33 -55.04 -27.68 -8.07
CA GLN A 33 -55.28 -26.67 -7.06
C GLN A 33 -54.18 -26.68 -5.98
N THR A 34 -53.83 -27.86 -5.48
CA THR A 34 -52.74 -27.99 -4.47
C THR A 34 -51.40 -27.58 -5.07
N TYR A 35 -51.07 -28.07 -6.26
CA TYR A 35 -49.81 -27.73 -6.93
C TYR A 35 -49.67 -26.22 -7.16
N ASN A 36 -50.69 -25.54 -7.62
CA ASN A 36 -50.69 -24.10 -7.86
C ASN A 36 -50.68 -23.26 -6.56
N SER A 37 -51.16 -23.86 -5.44
CA SER A 37 -51.13 -23.19 -4.14
C SER A 37 -49.77 -23.25 -3.43
N ILE A 38 -48.81 -24.02 -3.95
CA ILE A 38 -47.44 -24.08 -3.38
C ILE A 38 -46.69 -22.83 -3.85
N ILE A 39 -46.45 -21.94 -2.91
CA ILE A 39 -45.70 -20.69 -3.12
C ILE A 39 -44.63 -20.53 -2.06
N VAL A 40 -43.57 -19.84 -2.39
CA VAL A 40 -42.51 -19.38 -1.49
C VAL A 40 -42.37 -17.89 -1.66
N SER A 41 -42.35 -17.14 -0.57
CA SER A 41 -41.99 -15.73 -0.57
C SER A 41 -40.63 -15.56 0.08
N VAL A 42 -39.76 -14.76 -0.56
CA VAL A 42 -38.44 -14.41 -0.04
C VAL A 42 -38.46 -13.05 0.61
N SER A 43 -37.60 -12.87 1.59
CA SER A 43 -37.41 -11.63 2.29
C SER A 43 -37.09 -10.48 1.32
N LYS A 44 -37.47 -9.27 1.71
CA LYS A 44 -37.07 -8.06 0.97
C LYS A 44 -35.53 -7.90 0.95
N ASN A 45 -34.87 -8.43 1.96
CA ASN A 45 -33.41 -8.48 2.01
C ASN A 45 -32.90 -9.88 1.63
N ASN A 46 -33.12 -10.29 0.38
CA ASN A 46 -32.70 -11.58 -0.17
C ASN A 46 -31.24 -11.56 -0.64
N LYS A 47 -30.37 -10.98 0.17
CA LYS A 47 -28.93 -10.84 -0.10
C LYS A 47 -28.11 -11.74 0.80
N LEU A 48 -27.09 -12.35 0.22
CA LEU A 48 -26.09 -13.14 0.92
C LEU A 48 -24.71 -12.56 0.63
N GLU A 49 -23.89 -12.50 1.66
CA GLU A 49 -22.51 -12.05 1.50
C GLU A 49 -21.67 -13.10 0.79
N CYS A 50 -20.91 -12.68 -0.21
CA CYS A 50 -20.03 -13.52 -1.00
C CYS A 50 -18.98 -14.20 -0.12
N GLY A 51 -18.68 -15.47 -0.42
CA GLY A 51 -17.66 -16.23 0.32
C GLY A 51 -18.06 -16.64 1.74
N ASN A 52 -19.28 -16.32 2.22
CA ASN A 52 -19.74 -16.77 3.54
C ASN A 52 -20.11 -18.27 3.52
N PRO A 53 -19.30 -19.17 4.14
CA PRO A 53 -19.58 -20.60 4.10
C PRO A 53 -20.75 -21.02 5.02
N ASN A 54 -21.20 -20.13 5.89
CA ASN A 54 -22.26 -20.39 6.89
C ASN A 54 -23.60 -19.77 6.49
N TYR A 55 -23.83 -19.50 5.20
CA TYR A 55 -25.13 -19.01 4.76
C TYR A 55 -26.21 -20.09 4.93
N ASP A 56 -27.43 -19.66 5.29
CA ASP A 56 -28.60 -20.51 5.29
C ASP A 56 -29.67 -19.91 4.37
N ILE A 57 -30.03 -20.66 3.32
CA ILE A 57 -31.05 -20.22 2.36
C ILE A 57 -32.43 -20.08 3.04
N TYR A 58 -32.67 -20.82 4.13
CA TYR A 58 -33.93 -20.76 4.86
C TYR A 58 -34.13 -19.42 5.58
N ASP A 59 -33.04 -18.74 5.94
CA ASP A 59 -33.10 -17.39 6.56
C ASP A 59 -33.63 -16.32 5.60
N LEU A 60 -33.61 -16.60 4.30
CA LEU A 60 -34.12 -15.70 3.26
C LEU A 60 -35.61 -15.93 2.96
N ILE A 61 -36.27 -16.89 3.60
CA ILE A 61 -37.64 -17.27 3.31
C ILE A 61 -38.59 -16.70 4.35
N ASP A 62 -39.42 -15.73 3.96
CA ASP A 62 -40.44 -15.15 4.83
C ASP A 62 -41.62 -16.10 5.05
N ASN A 63 -42.06 -16.80 4.00
CA ASN A 63 -43.21 -17.68 4.08
C ASN A 63 -43.15 -18.80 3.01
N VAL A 64 -43.61 -19.96 3.40
CA VAL A 64 -43.81 -21.11 2.50
C VAL A 64 -45.16 -21.75 2.75
N SER A 65 -45.89 -22.02 1.67
CA SER A 65 -47.24 -22.63 1.75
C SER A 65 -47.22 -24.17 1.79
N GLY A 66 -46.14 -24.77 2.25
CA GLY A 66 -45.89 -26.20 2.41
C GLY A 66 -44.66 -26.44 3.25
N GLU A 67 -44.00 -27.57 3.05
CA GLU A 67 -42.73 -27.93 3.69
C GLU A 67 -41.62 -27.98 2.63
N ILE A 68 -40.48 -27.33 2.89
CA ILE A 68 -39.30 -27.43 2.04
C ILE A 68 -38.62 -28.77 2.35
N VAL A 69 -38.65 -29.69 1.38
CA VAL A 69 -38.10 -31.04 1.57
C VAL A 69 -36.67 -31.17 1.12
N SER A 70 -36.20 -30.32 0.18
CA SER A 70 -34.84 -30.27 -0.26
C SER A 70 -34.59 -29.05 -1.16
N ILE A 71 -33.31 -28.68 -1.33
CA ILE A 71 -32.81 -27.75 -2.33
C ILE A 71 -32.48 -28.58 -3.59
N TYR A 72 -33.11 -28.28 -4.71
CA TYR A 72 -32.85 -28.97 -5.99
C TYR A 72 -31.70 -28.36 -6.75
N LYS A 73 -31.61 -27.01 -6.74
CA LYS A 73 -30.48 -26.24 -7.28
C LYS A 73 -30.11 -25.17 -6.25
N ASP A 74 -28.91 -25.28 -5.75
CA ASP A 74 -28.35 -24.36 -4.75
C ASP A 74 -27.63 -23.19 -5.43
N ILE A 75 -27.20 -22.23 -4.62
CA ILE A 75 -26.48 -21.05 -4.99
C ILE A 75 -24.97 -21.33 -5.02
N ASP A 76 -24.25 -20.66 -5.90
CA ASP A 76 -22.81 -20.51 -5.81
C ASP A 76 -22.47 -19.24 -5.04
N ILE A 77 -22.13 -19.40 -3.77
CA ILE A 77 -21.83 -18.29 -2.86
C ILE A 77 -20.56 -17.53 -3.27
N ASN A 78 -19.73 -18.07 -4.14
CA ASN A 78 -18.53 -17.42 -4.66
C ASN A 78 -18.76 -16.66 -5.97
N GLN A 79 -19.99 -16.61 -6.46
CA GLN A 79 -20.36 -15.89 -7.65
C GLN A 79 -21.30 -14.72 -7.32
N VAL A 80 -20.80 -13.50 -7.34
CA VAL A 80 -21.59 -12.27 -7.13
C VAL A 80 -22.66 -12.12 -8.20
N GLY A 81 -23.83 -11.66 -7.80
CA GLY A 81 -24.96 -11.39 -8.67
C GLY A 81 -26.23 -12.16 -8.33
N LYS A 82 -27.26 -11.97 -9.16
CA LYS A 82 -28.55 -12.65 -8.97
C LYS A 82 -28.48 -14.08 -9.47
N GLN A 83 -28.85 -15.01 -8.60
CA GLN A 83 -28.85 -16.43 -8.90
C GLN A 83 -30.24 -17.04 -8.62
N GLU A 84 -30.57 -18.04 -9.38
CA GLU A 84 -31.79 -18.81 -9.20
C GLU A 84 -31.53 -20.04 -8.34
N VAL A 85 -32.22 -20.13 -7.22
CA VAL A 85 -32.29 -21.33 -6.36
C VAL A 85 -33.61 -22.03 -6.60
N ILE A 86 -33.62 -23.35 -6.67
CA ILE A 86 -34.83 -24.14 -6.87
C ILE A 86 -35.08 -25.01 -5.65
N LEU A 87 -36.20 -24.75 -4.98
CA LEU A 87 -36.63 -25.48 -3.79
C LEU A 87 -37.66 -26.54 -4.17
N ASN A 88 -37.53 -27.76 -3.63
CA ASN A 88 -38.58 -28.75 -3.65
C ASN A 88 -39.49 -28.49 -2.44
N VAL A 89 -40.73 -28.10 -2.69
CA VAL A 89 -41.72 -27.81 -1.66
C VAL A 89 -42.85 -28.80 -1.73
N SER A 90 -43.16 -29.45 -0.62
CA SER A 90 -44.25 -30.46 -0.50
C SER A 90 -45.46 -29.88 0.20
N LYS A 91 -46.65 -30.18 -0.31
CA LYS A 91 -47.94 -29.91 0.31
C LYS A 91 -48.93 -31.02 -0.01
N ASN A 92 -49.53 -31.63 0.96
CA ASN A 92 -50.47 -32.77 0.79
C ASN A 92 -49.89 -33.88 -0.13
N ASN A 93 -48.61 -34.24 0.09
CA ASN A 93 -47.86 -35.23 -0.70
C ASN A 93 -47.61 -34.84 -2.19
N ILE A 94 -47.90 -33.60 -2.57
CA ILE A 94 -47.60 -33.06 -3.90
C ILE A 94 -46.34 -32.21 -3.81
N VAL A 95 -45.30 -32.53 -4.58
CA VAL A 95 -44.05 -31.80 -4.63
C VAL A 95 -43.99 -30.85 -5.82
N ARG A 96 -43.63 -29.60 -5.59
CA ARG A 96 -43.42 -28.60 -6.62
C ARG A 96 -41.99 -28.05 -6.52
N LYS A 97 -41.36 -27.88 -7.67
CA LYS A 97 -40.13 -27.10 -7.82
C LYS A 97 -40.48 -25.61 -7.88
N VAL A 98 -40.04 -24.85 -6.88
CA VAL A 98 -40.32 -23.43 -6.80
C VAL A 98 -38.97 -22.67 -6.94
N PRO A 99 -38.80 -21.90 -8.03
CA PRO A 99 -37.64 -21.05 -8.17
C PRO A 99 -37.78 -19.80 -7.29
N ILE A 100 -36.67 -19.42 -6.65
CA ILE A 100 -36.51 -18.14 -5.96
C ILE A 100 -35.26 -17.46 -6.48
N ILE A 101 -35.22 -16.15 -6.46
CA ILE A 101 -34.05 -15.37 -6.83
C ILE A 101 -33.35 -14.85 -5.55
N VAL A 102 -32.08 -15.14 -5.45
CA VAL A 102 -31.20 -14.67 -4.37
C VAL A 102 -30.09 -13.84 -4.98
N GLU A 103 -29.68 -12.77 -4.31
CA GLU A 103 -28.61 -11.91 -4.74
C GLU A 103 -27.37 -12.15 -3.85
N VAL A 104 -26.27 -12.63 -4.45
CA VAL A 104 -24.96 -12.68 -3.78
C VAL A 104 -24.29 -11.35 -3.98
N VAL A 105 -23.90 -10.71 -2.91
CA VAL A 105 -23.24 -9.40 -2.89
C VAL A 105 -21.89 -9.51 -2.20
N ASP A 106 -20.97 -8.67 -2.59
CA ASP A 106 -19.72 -8.40 -1.86
C ASP A 106 -19.83 -7.00 -1.29
N THR A 107 -19.83 -6.90 0.04
CA THR A 107 -19.88 -5.63 0.78
C THR A 107 -18.59 -5.41 1.58
N SER A 108 -17.62 -6.35 1.48
CA SER A 108 -16.30 -6.19 2.07
C SER A 108 -15.57 -4.99 1.45
N MET A 109 -14.83 -4.29 2.28
CA MET A 109 -14.07 -3.13 1.81
C MET A 109 -12.60 -3.50 1.69
N PRO A 110 -11.91 -3.07 0.62
CA PRO A 110 -10.48 -3.29 0.49
C PRO A 110 -9.68 -2.75 1.68
N VAL A 111 -8.61 -3.43 2.06
CA VAL A 111 -7.70 -3.06 3.14
C VAL A 111 -6.38 -2.57 2.55
N ILE A 112 -5.95 -1.36 2.93
CA ILE A 112 -4.68 -0.76 2.52
C ILE A 112 -3.71 -0.82 3.71
N ASN A 113 -2.61 -1.55 3.58
CA ASN A 113 -1.56 -1.65 4.57
C ASN A 113 -0.34 -0.83 4.14
N LEU A 114 0.00 0.17 4.94
CA LEU A 114 1.16 1.03 4.77
C LEU A 114 2.25 0.64 5.79
N LYS A 115 3.52 0.87 5.44
CA LYS A 115 4.65 0.71 6.38
C LYS A 115 4.61 1.79 7.47
N GLU A 116 4.42 3.04 7.05
CA GLU A 116 4.43 4.21 7.92
C GLU A 116 3.36 5.22 7.48
N GLU A 117 2.80 5.96 8.43
CA GLU A 117 1.85 7.04 8.14
C GLU A 117 2.55 8.39 7.88
N VAL A 118 3.77 8.55 8.44
CA VAL A 118 4.60 9.76 8.27
C VAL A 118 6.04 9.34 7.98
N ILE A 119 6.55 9.80 6.86
CA ILE A 119 7.91 9.51 6.37
C ILE A 119 8.69 10.82 6.31
N ASN A 120 9.93 10.80 6.80
CA ASN A 120 10.82 11.95 6.67
C ASN A 120 11.92 11.62 5.65
N VAL A 121 12.05 12.47 4.64
CA VAL A 121 13.08 12.36 3.60
C VAL A 121 13.87 13.66 3.53
N ASN A 122 15.16 13.55 3.21
CA ASN A 122 15.97 14.74 3.01
C ASN A 122 15.70 15.39 1.65
N SER A 123 15.82 16.71 1.59
CA SER A 123 15.69 17.43 0.33
C SER A 123 16.71 16.95 -0.71
N ASN A 124 16.30 16.97 -1.98
CA ASN A 124 17.09 16.50 -3.13
C ASN A 124 17.53 15.03 -3.08
N THR A 125 16.85 14.19 -2.30
CA THR A 125 17.05 12.74 -2.32
C THR A 125 15.93 12.05 -3.13
N SER A 126 16.24 10.92 -3.74
CA SER A 126 15.20 10.09 -4.38
C SER A 126 14.44 9.30 -3.32
N TYR A 127 13.13 9.28 -3.41
CA TYR A 127 12.27 8.43 -2.59
C TYR A 127 11.14 7.84 -3.45
N ASP A 128 10.98 6.53 -3.39
CA ASP A 128 9.90 5.82 -4.07
C ASP A 128 8.67 5.72 -3.15
N ILE A 129 7.62 6.49 -3.47
CA ILE A 129 6.37 6.53 -2.71
C ILE A 129 5.65 5.17 -2.68
N TYR A 130 5.81 4.34 -3.72
CA TYR A 130 5.19 3.01 -3.79
C TYR A 130 5.82 2.03 -2.79
N SER A 131 7.08 2.25 -2.41
CA SER A 131 7.79 1.43 -1.44
C SER A 131 7.15 1.44 -0.06
N ASN A 132 6.28 2.41 0.25
CA ASN A 132 5.55 2.51 1.51
C ASN A 132 4.28 1.64 1.57
N ILE A 133 3.81 1.15 0.43
CA ILE A 133 2.62 0.30 0.35
C ILE A 133 3.05 -1.16 0.54
N LEU A 134 2.65 -1.78 1.65
CA LEU A 134 2.97 -3.18 1.93
C LEU A 134 2.14 -4.12 1.06
N ASN A 135 0.85 -3.94 1.10
CA ASN A 135 -0.13 -4.65 0.27
C ASN A 135 -1.46 -3.89 0.26
N VAL A 136 -2.27 -4.23 -0.74
CA VAL A 136 -3.67 -3.83 -0.82
C VAL A 136 -4.46 -5.10 -1.13
N THR A 137 -5.37 -5.47 -0.26
CA THR A 137 -6.11 -6.74 -0.33
C THR A 137 -7.58 -6.53 -0.09
N ASP A 138 -8.38 -7.43 -0.61
CA ASP A 138 -9.79 -7.58 -0.30
C ASP A 138 -10.07 -9.03 0.09
N ASP A 139 -11.06 -9.26 0.94
CA ASP A 139 -11.37 -10.60 1.47
C ASP A 139 -11.82 -11.56 0.37
N PHE A 140 -12.54 -11.06 -0.63
CA PHE A 140 -13.06 -11.86 -1.74
C PHE A 140 -12.16 -11.79 -2.99
N ASP A 141 -11.72 -10.60 -3.38
CA ASP A 141 -10.91 -10.38 -4.58
C ASP A 141 -9.43 -10.73 -4.39
N GLY A 142 -9.00 -10.87 -3.14
CA GLY A 142 -7.61 -11.16 -2.78
C GLY A 142 -6.71 -9.93 -2.97
N SER A 143 -5.55 -10.12 -3.58
CA SER A 143 -4.55 -9.05 -3.75
C SER A 143 -4.90 -8.14 -4.92
N LEU A 144 -5.12 -6.86 -4.65
CA LEU A 144 -5.40 -5.83 -5.65
C LEU A 144 -4.10 -5.33 -6.29
N LYS A 145 -4.15 -4.96 -7.57
CA LYS A 145 -3.00 -4.52 -8.34
C LYS A 145 -2.98 -3.00 -8.49
N TYR A 146 -1.77 -2.44 -8.51
CA TYR A 146 -1.61 -1.04 -8.88
C TYR A 146 -2.07 -0.80 -10.31
N MET A 147 -2.80 0.30 -10.51
CA MET A 147 -3.22 0.81 -11.81
C MET A 147 -3.01 2.33 -11.84
N ASP A 148 -2.47 2.83 -12.93
CA ASP A 148 -2.38 4.28 -13.13
C ASP A 148 -3.79 4.85 -13.25
N SER A 149 -4.07 5.94 -12.54
CA SER A 149 -5.40 6.58 -12.50
C SER A 149 -5.90 7.02 -13.89
N SER A 150 -5.00 7.27 -14.83
CA SER A 150 -5.34 7.61 -16.22
C SER A 150 -5.77 6.41 -17.07
N LEU A 151 -5.52 5.18 -16.61
CA LEU A 151 -5.80 3.93 -17.32
C LEU A 151 -7.02 3.17 -16.75
N VAL A 152 -7.69 3.73 -15.75
CA VAL A 152 -8.88 3.11 -15.16
C VAL A 152 -10.07 3.32 -16.09
N GLU A 153 -10.34 2.35 -16.96
CA GLU A 153 -11.48 2.36 -17.89
C GLU A 153 -12.65 1.50 -17.39
N ASP A 154 -12.40 0.49 -16.55
CA ASP A 154 -13.39 -0.49 -16.10
C ASP A 154 -13.08 -0.98 -14.68
N ASN A 155 -14.13 -1.13 -13.85
CA ASN A 155 -14.06 -1.69 -12.51
C ASN A 155 -14.19 -3.24 -12.49
N SER A 156 -14.10 -3.91 -13.64
CA SER A 156 -14.22 -5.39 -13.72
C SER A 156 -13.08 -6.13 -13.01
N ILE A 157 -12.01 -5.42 -12.68
CA ILE A 157 -10.86 -5.94 -11.91
C ILE A 157 -10.63 -5.04 -10.69
N GLY A 158 -10.42 -5.65 -9.52
CA GLY A 158 -10.02 -4.90 -8.33
C GLY A 158 -8.63 -4.28 -8.50
N TYR A 159 -8.47 -3.01 -8.13
CA TYR A 159 -7.25 -2.24 -8.32
C TYR A 159 -7.02 -1.23 -7.20
N TYR A 160 -5.82 -0.66 -7.15
CA TYR A 160 -5.57 0.57 -6.39
C TYR A 160 -4.79 1.58 -7.21
N THR A 161 -5.00 2.86 -6.89
CA THR A 161 -4.29 4.00 -7.48
C THR A 161 -3.54 4.75 -6.39
N VAL A 162 -2.50 5.49 -6.79
CA VAL A 162 -1.74 6.36 -5.91
C VAL A 162 -1.78 7.78 -6.48
N ASN A 163 -2.31 8.72 -5.71
CA ASN A 163 -2.46 10.12 -6.06
C ASN A 163 -1.55 10.98 -5.19
N GLY A 164 -0.91 11.93 -5.80
CA GLY A 164 0.03 12.83 -5.16
C GLY A 164 1.35 12.89 -5.90
N VAL A 165 2.02 14.04 -5.81
CA VAL A 165 3.32 14.26 -6.43
C VAL A 165 4.31 14.58 -5.33
N LEU A 166 5.39 13.79 -5.24
CA LEU A 166 6.51 14.07 -4.36
C LEU A 166 7.59 14.85 -5.13
N ASN A 167 7.84 16.08 -4.71
CA ASN A 167 8.98 16.86 -5.17
C ASN A 167 9.95 17.08 -4.01
N THR A 168 11.01 16.30 -3.96
CA THR A 168 12.02 16.40 -2.90
C THR A 168 12.91 17.64 -2.98
N SER A 169 12.82 18.45 -4.03
CA SER A 169 13.52 19.74 -4.10
C SER A 169 12.84 20.83 -3.26
N ILE A 170 11.58 20.61 -2.86
CA ILE A 170 10.78 21.57 -2.09
C ILE A 170 10.60 21.05 -0.67
N ILE A 171 11.12 21.80 0.31
CA ILE A 171 10.93 21.50 1.74
C ILE A 171 9.46 21.69 2.10
N GLY A 172 8.88 20.72 2.78
CA GLY A 172 7.48 20.75 3.21
C GLY A 172 6.85 19.37 3.28
N SER A 173 5.56 19.33 3.62
CA SER A 173 4.79 18.10 3.74
C SER A 173 4.03 17.83 2.44
N ASN A 174 4.14 16.62 1.92
CA ASN A 174 3.43 16.13 0.75
C ASN A 174 2.45 15.03 1.20
N ASN A 175 1.18 15.19 0.89
CA ASN A 175 0.17 14.18 1.15
C ASN A 175 0.07 13.23 -0.05
N ILE A 176 0.20 11.94 0.20
CA ILE A 176 0.05 10.88 -0.80
C ILE A 176 -1.18 10.07 -0.43
N GLU A 177 -2.12 9.96 -1.36
CA GLU A 177 -3.37 9.22 -1.20
C GLU A 177 -3.31 7.90 -1.96
N VAL A 178 -3.68 6.81 -1.30
CA VAL A 178 -3.89 5.49 -1.90
C VAL A 178 -5.38 5.21 -1.89
N LYS A 179 -5.96 4.97 -3.06
CA LYS A 179 -7.37 4.61 -3.23
C LYS A 179 -7.46 3.21 -3.79
N ALA A 180 -8.15 2.31 -3.10
CA ALA A 180 -8.44 0.94 -3.51
C ALA A 180 -9.91 0.80 -3.90
N VAL A 181 -10.17 0.02 -4.94
CA VAL A 181 -11.51 -0.31 -5.43
C VAL A 181 -11.52 -1.81 -5.74
N ASP A 182 -12.45 -2.56 -5.15
CA ASP A 182 -12.66 -3.97 -5.49
C ASP A 182 -13.53 -4.14 -6.75
N LYS A 183 -13.80 -5.39 -7.16
CA LYS A 183 -14.67 -5.68 -8.32
C LYS A 183 -16.14 -5.35 -8.07
N ALA A 184 -16.59 -5.36 -6.81
CA ALA A 184 -17.96 -5.02 -6.44
C ALA A 184 -18.18 -3.50 -6.42
N GLY A 185 -17.09 -2.71 -6.43
CA GLY A 185 -17.10 -1.26 -6.40
C GLY A 185 -16.99 -0.67 -5.00
N ASN A 186 -16.67 -1.48 -3.96
CA ASN A 186 -16.39 -0.94 -2.63
C ASN A 186 -15.04 -0.21 -2.64
N ILE A 187 -14.95 0.89 -1.89
CA ILE A 187 -13.83 1.83 -1.99
C ILE A 187 -13.25 2.08 -0.61
N THR A 188 -11.93 1.93 -0.50
CA THR A 188 -11.16 2.39 0.66
C THR A 188 -10.12 3.40 0.21
N THR A 189 -9.94 4.44 1.02
CA THR A 189 -8.91 5.46 0.81
C THR A 189 -8.07 5.59 2.07
N LYS A 190 -6.75 5.62 1.92
CA LYS A 190 -5.79 5.86 2.99
C LYS A 190 -4.69 6.79 2.51
N SER A 191 -4.25 7.71 3.38
CA SER A 191 -3.19 8.66 3.05
C SER A 191 -1.99 8.48 3.96
N PHE A 192 -0.80 8.87 3.47
CA PHE A 192 0.40 9.04 4.26
C PHE A 192 1.11 10.35 3.89
N ILE A 193 1.91 10.85 4.81
CA ILE A 193 2.62 12.12 4.65
C ILE A 193 4.10 11.85 4.41
N VAL A 194 4.67 12.51 3.40
CA VAL A 194 6.11 12.56 3.18
C VAL A 194 6.59 13.98 3.47
N ASN A 195 7.30 14.15 4.59
CA ASN A 195 7.93 15.39 4.97
C ASN A 195 9.31 15.50 4.32
N VAL A 196 9.48 16.44 3.42
CA VAL A 196 10.78 16.81 2.88
C VAL A 196 11.42 17.81 3.85
N THR A 197 12.54 17.41 4.44
CA THR A 197 13.31 18.23 5.39
C THR A 197 14.62 18.68 4.76
N SER A 198 15.18 19.81 5.22
CA SER A 198 16.54 20.17 4.82
C SER A 198 17.52 19.10 5.30
N HIS A 199 18.54 18.83 4.52
CA HIS A 199 19.75 18.20 5.06
C HIS A 199 20.23 19.04 6.25
N GLY A 200 20.57 18.41 7.36
CA GLY A 200 21.35 19.08 8.36
C GLY A 200 22.60 19.68 7.71
N LYS A 201 23.06 20.85 8.18
CA LYS A 201 24.26 21.50 7.63
C LYS A 201 25.45 20.53 7.57
N GLU A 202 25.54 19.66 8.58
CA GLU A 202 26.61 18.65 8.69
C GLU A 202 26.58 17.63 7.55
N GLU A 203 25.41 17.12 7.21
CA GLU A 203 25.27 16.16 6.12
C GLU A 203 25.46 16.84 4.75
N SER A 204 25.03 18.10 4.61
CA SER A 204 25.30 18.89 3.41
C SER A 204 26.81 19.10 3.21
N ILE A 205 27.53 19.49 4.27
CA ILE A 205 29.00 19.65 4.27
C ILE A 205 29.68 18.35 3.84
N LYS A 206 29.31 17.23 4.45
CA LYS A 206 29.87 15.91 4.13
C LYS A 206 29.63 15.53 2.68
N ASN A 207 28.40 15.69 2.16
CA ASN A 207 28.05 15.32 0.78
C ASN A 207 28.78 16.17 -0.24
N VAL A 208 28.90 17.49 -0.01
CA VAL A 208 29.69 18.38 -0.86
C VAL A 208 31.18 18.01 -0.79
N ALA A 209 31.73 17.73 0.37
CA ALA A 209 33.13 17.32 0.50
C ALA A 209 33.40 16.02 -0.28
N HIS A 210 32.50 15.02 -0.20
CA HIS A 210 32.63 13.77 -0.95
C HIS A 210 32.54 13.99 -2.47
N SER A 211 31.69 14.89 -2.95
CA SER A 211 31.51 15.16 -4.39
C SER A 211 32.74 15.80 -5.03
N LEU A 212 33.65 16.35 -4.24
CA LEU A 212 34.87 17.03 -4.68
C LEU A 212 36.11 16.14 -4.63
N LEU A 213 36.00 14.87 -4.25
CA LEU A 213 37.10 13.92 -4.24
C LEU A 213 37.77 13.84 -5.62
N GLY A 214 39.11 13.83 -5.65
CA GLY A 214 39.90 13.82 -6.88
C GLY A 214 40.10 15.20 -7.52
N SER A 215 39.49 16.28 -7.00
CA SER A 215 39.80 17.64 -7.46
C SER A 215 41.29 17.97 -7.24
N PRO A 216 41.94 18.67 -8.17
CA PRO A 216 43.36 18.95 -8.07
C PRO A 216 43.71 19.92 -6.90
N TYR A 217 44.90 19.79 -6.36
CA TYR A 217 45.45 20.79 -5.43
C TYR A 217 46.07 21.95 -6.21
N VAL A 218 45.65 23.17 -5.89
CA VAL A 218 46.20 24.38 -6.47
C VAL A 218 46.47 25.39 -5.34
N PRO A 219 47.68 25.87 -5.13
CA PRO A 219 47.94 26.91 -4.14
C PRO A 219 47.07 28.14 -4.38
N GLY A 220 46.35 28.59 -3.33
CA GLY A 220 45.39 29.70 -3.44
C GLY A 220 44.05 29.32 -4.11
N GLY A 221 43.83 28.07 -4.49
CA GLY A 221 42.64 27.59 -5.16
C GLY A 221 41.40 27.55 -4.27
N VAL A 222 40.23 27.88 -4.82
CA VAL A 222 38.93 27.99 -4.12
C VAL A 222 37.75 27.42 -4.91
N SER A 223 38.00 26.59 -5.92
CA SER A 223 36.96 26.08 -6.81
C SER A 223 37.23 24.62 -7.22
N PRO A 224 36.24 23.89 -7.79
CA PRO A 224 36.43 22.52 -8.25
C PRO A 224 37.55 22.33 -9.30
N SER A 225 38.02 23.39 -9.94
CA SER A 225 39.18 23.34 -10.84
C SER A 225 40.51 23.31 -10.09
N GLY A 226 40.53 23.52 -8.81
CA GLY A 226 41.65 23.38 -7.90
C GLY A 226 41.45 24.06 -6.56
N PHE A 227 41.86 23.38 -5.51
CA PHE A 227 41.74 23.83 -4.12
C PHE A 227 43.11 23.82 -3.41
N ASP A 228 43.36 24.78 -2.53
CA ASP A 228 44.23 24.55 -1.38
C ASP A 228 43.42 24.07 -0.17
N CYS A 229 44.10 23.70 0.94
CA CYS A 229 43.41 23.09 2.08
C CYS A 229 42.31 23.98 2.67
N SER A 230 42.56 25.24 2.92
CA SER A 230 41.60 26.18 3.49
C SER A 230 40.55 26.67 2.46
N GLY A 231 40.93 26.76 1.18
CA GLY A 231 39.99 27.05 0.09
C GLY A 231 38.99 25.94 -0.15
N PHE A 232 39.39 24.67 0.01
CA PHE A 232 38.49 23.54 0.01
C PHE A 232 37.44 23.63 1.13
N VAL A 233 37.90 23.86 2.38
CA VAL A 233 37.01 24.05 3.52
C VAL A 233 36.03 25.21 3.26
N GLN A 234 36.56 26.37 2.85
CA GLN A 234 35.75 27.55 2.55
C GLN A 234 34.66 27.28 1.51
N TYR A 235 35.01 26.61 0.41
CA TYR A 235 34.07 26.26 -0.67
C TYR A 235 32.98 25.33 -0.16
N VAL A 236 33.33 24.24 0.53
CA VAL A 236 32.36 23.26 1.03
C VAL A 236 31.36 23.92 1.99
N TYR A 237 31.83 24.76 2.90
CA TYR A 237 30.97 25.47 3.83
C TYR A 237 30.09 26.51 3.13
N SER A 238 30.60 27.21 2.11
CA SER A 238 29.80 28.15 1.32
C SER A 238 28.64 27.46 0.61
N CYS A 239 28.82 26.23 0.09
CA CYS A 239 27.78 25.41 -0.50
C CYS A 239 26.69 24.98 0.53
N ALA A 240 27.06 24.88 1.81
CA ALA A 240 26.15 24.61 2.91
C ALA A 240 25.51 25.89 3.51
N GLY A 241 25.71 27.05 2.88
CA GLY A 241 25.20 28.34 3.34
C GLY A 241 25.89 28.90 4.58
N LEU A 242 27.14 28.46 4.85
CA LEU A 242 27.99 28.92 5.97
C LEU A 242 29.19 29.68 5.44
N SER A 243 29.70 30.60 6.25
CA SER A 243 30.89 31.40 5.91
C SER A 243 32.03 31.01 6.83
N VAL A 244 33.22 30.74 6.25
CA VAL A 244 34.48 30.51 6.97
C VAL A 244 35.58 31.37 6.38
N SER A 245 36.60 31.64 7.19
CA SER A 245 37.76 32.42 6.84
C SER A 245 38.55 31.78 5.67
N ARG A 246 39.33 32.60 4.94
CA ARG A 246 40.08 32.12 3.77
C ARG A 246 41.33 31.30 4.13
N SER A 247 42.07 31.68 5.16
CA SER A 247 43.33 31.03 5.48
C SER A 247 43.17 29.97 6.59
N ALA A 248 44.01 28.95 6.56
CA ALA A 248 44.04 27.94 7.60
C ALA A 248 44.26 28.54 9.00
N GLY A 249 45.13 29.52 9.11
CA GLY A 249 45.41 30.20 10.39
C GLY A 249 44.20 31.00 10.91
N THR A 250 43.39 31.60 10.05
CA THR A 250 42.16 32.31 10.47
C THR A 250 40.98 31.38 10.72
N GLN A 251 40.93 30.23 10.07
CA GLN A 251 39.93 29.18 10.33
C GLN A 251 40.04 28.60 11.77
N LEU A 252 41.18 28.72 12.41
CA LEU A 252 41.39 28.44 13.85
C LEU A 252 40.39 29.17 14.75
N TYR A 253 39.86 30.31 14.31
CA TYR A 253 38.99 31.19 15.12
C TYR A 253 37.54 31.20 14.60
N ASP A 254 37.23 30.45 13.57
CA ASP A 254 35.86 30.33 13.08
C ASP A 254 35.00 29.48 14.03
N GLY A 255 33.74 29.88 14.25
CA GLY A 255 32.81 29.16 15.12
C GLY A 255 33.26 29.04 16.56
N TYR A 256 33.06 27.87 17.18
CA TYR A 256 33.50 27.58 18.56
C TYR A 256 34.34 26.30 18.61
N GLU A 257 35.18 26.21 19.65
CA GLU A 257 36.07 25.08 19.84
C GLU A 257 35.33 23.84 20.36
N VAL A 258 35.74 22.67 19.89
CA VAL A 258 35.18 21.36 20.25
C VAL A 258 36.32 20.43 20.69
N ASN A 259 36.15 19.72 21.79
CA ASN A 259 37.06 18.65 22.19
C ASN A 259 36.97 17.46 21.23
N TYR A 260 38.10 16.75 21.05
CA TYR A 260 38.19 15.61 20.12
C TYR A 260 37.15 14.51 20.40
N GLU A 261 36.81 14.22 21.68
CA GLU A 261 35.82 13.24 22.07
C GLU A 261 34.38 13.60 21.59
N ASN A 262 34.16 14.89 21.30
CA ASN A 262 32.86 15.45 20.87
C ASN A 262 32.83 15.82 19.39
N ILE A 263 33.82 15.38 18.61
CA ILE A 263 33.90 15.66 17.17
C ILE A 263 32.68 15.10 16.43
N ARG A 264 32.13 15.88 15.50
CA ARG A 264 30.97 15.51 14.67
C ARG A 264 31.22 15.79 13.21
N ILE A 265 30.51 15.06 12.33
CA ILE A 265 30.52 15.31 10.90
C ILE A 265 30.30 16.79 10.64
N GLY A 266 31.13 17.36 9.76
CA GLY A 266 31.11 18.78 9.43
C GLY A 266 31.99 19.65 10.29
N ASP A 267 32.70 19.15 11.30
CA ASP A 267 33.69 19.95 12.05
C ASP A 267 34.94 20.19 11.21
N ILE A 268 35.55 21.36 11.37
CA ILE A 268 36.86 21.71 10.78
C ILE A 268 37.95 21.21 11.72
N ILE A 269 38.88 20.44 11.21
CA ILE A 269 40.09 20.02 11.92
C ILE A 269 41.23 20.94 11.49
N VAL A 270 41.81 21.64 12.45
CA VAL A 270 42.96 22.58 12.24
C VAL A 270 44.24 21.94 12.71
N TRP A 271 45.19 21.80 11.80
CA TRP A 271 46.47 21.14 12.03
C TRP A 271 47.62 22.13 12.02
N GLY A 272 48.60 21.90 12.85
CA GLY A 272 49.81 22.76 12.94
C GLY A 272 50.79 22.25 13.98
N TYR A 273 51.77 23.07 14.28
CA TYR A 273 52.70 22.84 15.36
C TYR A 273 52.20 23.49 16.67
N ASP A 274 51.54 24.63 16.56
CA ASP A 274 50.88 25.38 17.63
C ASP A 274 49.88 26.39 17.02
N SER A 275 49.26 27.24 17.85
CA SER A 275 48.25 28.23 17.40
C SER A 275 48.83 29.37 16.52
N GLU A 276 50.15 29.54 16.51
CA GLU A 276 50.83 30.54 15.66
C GLU A 276 51.32 29.94 14.34
N HIS A 277 51.46 28.60 14.32
CA HIS A 277 52.04 27.86 13.18
C HIS A 277 51.04 26.83 12.64
N ILE A 278 49.91 27.32 12.16
CA ILE A 278 48.88 26.49 11.47
C ILE A 278 49.34 26.19 10.05
N THR A 279 49.29 24.93 9.67
CA THR A 279 49.78 24.45 8.36
C THR A 279 48.66 23.87 7.47
N HIS A 280 47.58 23.40 8.06
CA HIS A 280 46.56 22.65 7.29
C HIS A 280 45.18 22.68 7.95
N THR A 281 44.13 22.48 7.11
CA THR A 281 42.76 22.29 7.56
C THR A 281 42.06 21.19 6.77
N ALA A 282 41.11 20.50 7.42
CA ALA A 282 40.36 19.41 6.89
C ALA A 282 38.91 19.42 7.40
N ILE A 283 38.03 18.67 6.81
CA ILE A 283 36.64 18.48 7.23
C ILE A 283 36.45 17.05 7.76
N TYR A 284 35.97 16.92 8.99
CA TYR A 284 35.62 15.61 9.54
C TYR A 284 34.36 15.05 8.91
N VAL A 285 34.40 13.78 8.41
CA VAL A 285 33.28 13.13 7.71
C VAL A 285 32.76 11.87 8.42
N GLY A 286 33.22 11.65 9.67
CA GLY A 286 32.82 10.51 10.49
C GLY A 286 33.83 9.36 10.48
N ASN A 287 33.68 8.43 11.42
CA ASN A 287 34.48 7.19 11.51
C ASN A 287 36.01 7.41 11.57
N GLY A 288 36.47 8.51 12.15
CA GLY A 288 37.89 8.85 12.21
C GLY A 288 38.48 9.33 10.88
N LEU A 289 37.61 9.63 9.87
CA LEU A 289 37.99 10.06 8.53
C LEU A 289 37.84 11.58 8.38
N MET A 290 38.72 12.15 7.57
CA MET A 290 38.65 13.55 7.13
C MET A 290 38.77 13.63 5.62
N ILE A 291 38.17 14.67 5.00
CA ILE A 291 38.40 15.05 3.61
C ILE A 291 39.11 16.40 3.57
N HIS A 292 40.12 16.51 2.72
CA HIS A 292 40.93 17.71 2.59
C HIS A 292 41.64 17.76 1.22
N ALA A 293 42.03 18.95 0.78
CA ALA A 293 42.98 19.11 -0.31
C ALA A 293 44.37 18.92 0.30
N ALA A 294 44.98 17.75 0.07
CA ALA A 294 46.19 17.31 0.78
C ALA A 294 47.47 17.99 0.28
N ASN A 295 47.79 17.77 -0.97
CA ASN A 295 48.99 18.27 -1.64
C ASN A 295 48.87 18.17 -3.18
N PRO A 296 49.82 18.75 -3.95
CA PRO A 296 49.73 18.73 -5.42
C PRO A 296 49.77 17.37 -6.08
N LEU A 297 50.17 16.30 -5.40
CA LEU A 297 50.22 14.95 -5.96
C LEU A 297 48.90 14.20 -5.78
N GLU A 298 48.20 14.47 -4.68
CA GLU A 298 47.00 13.72 -4.29
C GLU A 298 45.71 14.49 -4.54
N GLY A 299 45.73 15.83 -4.51
CA GLY A 299 44.52 16.63 -4.61
C GLY A 299 43.59 16.49 -3.39
N VAL A 300 42.28 16.45 -3.64
CA VAL A 300 41.26 16.23 -2.60
C VAL A 300 41.09 14.74 -2.35
N VAL A 301 41.38 14.32 -1.11
CA VAL A 301 41.39 12.90 -0.71
C VAL A 301 40.73 12.67 0.64
N VAL A 302 40.44 11.40 0.93
CA VAL A 302 40.03 10.93 2.27
C VAL A 302 41.22 10.35 2.98
N ASN A 303 41.50 10.79 4.22
CA ASN A 303 42.52 10.19 5.07
C ASN A 303 42.00 9.88 6.46
N GLN A 304 42.66 8.91 7.13
CA GLN A 304 42.49 8.67 8.56
C GLN A 304 43.16 9.80 9.37
N ILE A 305 42.41 10.35 10.31
CA ILE A 305 42.95 11.40 11.21
C ILE A 305 44.19 10.90 11.94
N SER A 306 44.16 9.68 12.49
CA SER A 306 45.25 9.07 13.24
C SER A 306 46.56 8.96 12.45
N ASN A 307 46.47 8.77 11.13
CA ASN A 307 47.63 8.55 10.27
C ASN A 307 48.28 9.87 9.83
N TRP A 308 47.46 10.91 9.63
CA TRP A 308 47.95 12.20 9.08
C TRP A 308 48.99 12.87 9.95
N GLY A 309 48.71 12.99 11.26
CA GLY A 309 49.65 13.58 12.22
C GLY A 309 50.97 12.84 12.28
N THR A 310 50.94 11.50 12.21
CA THR A 310 52.17 10.68 12.24
C THR A 310 53.00 10.86 10.98
N LEU A 311 52.35 10.98 9.80
CA LEU A 311 53.04 11.13 8.49
C LEU A 311 53.64 12.54 8.32
N THR A 312 53.00 13.57 8.82
CA THR A 312 53.34 14.98 8.58
C THR A 312 54.09 15.64 9.72
N GLY A 313 54.13 15.04 10.89
CA GLY A 313 54.75 15.58 12.08
C GLY A 313 54.00 16.76 12.74
N VAL A 314 52.75 17.02 12.32
CA VAL A 314 51.86 18.02 12.93
C VAL A 314 50.83 17.35 13.83
N HIS A 315 50.17 18.12 14.67
CA HIS A 315 49.09 17.64 15.52
C HIS A 315 47.81 18.48 15.31
N ILE A 316 46.68 18.02 15.84
CA ILE A 316 45.44 18.80 15.89
C ILE A 316 45.60 19.92 16.88
N VAL A 317 45.59 21.14 16.38
CA VAL A 317 45.70 22.36 17.23
C VAL A 317 44.31 22.75 17.75
N SER A 318 43.29 22.61 16.95
CA SER A 318 41.89 22.88 17.33
C SER A 318 40.91 22.15 16.43
N ILE A 319 39.71 21.91 16.93
CA ILE A 319 38.55 21.48 16.16
C ILE A 319 37.50 22.57 16.26
N ARG A 320 36.96 23.00 15.13
CA ARG A 320 36.03 24.14 15.06
C ARG A 320 34.68 23.72 14.54
N ARG A 321 33.60 24.13 15.20
CA ARG A 321 32.21 23.89 14.76
C ARG A 321 31.52 25.21 14.48
N LEU A 322 30.87 25.26 13.29
CA LEU A 322 29.99 26.36 12.91
C LEU A 322 28.54 25.93 13.11
N SER A 323 27.70 26.81 13.62
CA SER A 323 26.27 26.58 13.90
C SER A 323 25.38 27.21 12.81
#